data_da8e505b1f2832393578642bd4ee16c6
#
_entry.id   da8e505b1f2832393578642bd4ee16c6
#
_cell.length_a   1.000
_cell.length_b   1.000
_cell.length_c   1.000
_cell.angle_alpha   90.00
_cell.angle_beta   90.00
_cell.angle_gamma   90.00
#
_symmetry.space_group_name_H-M   'P 1'
#
loop_
_entity.id
_entity.type
_entity.pdbx_description
1 polymer ?
#
loop_
_entity_poly.entity_id
_entity_poly.type
_entity_poly.pdbx_seq_one_letter_code
_entity_poly.pdbx_strand_id
1 'polypeptide(L)'
;MLLDKSTLQALPKVLLHEHLDGSMRPQTIIELAKDAKYTKLPTADPAALADWFYQGAYRGDLSGYLEGFAHTIAVTQTPEALERVAYEQVEDLKNDGVVYLETRFAPVFHTKKGLTNMDVVSSVLKGLERGRRDFKIPVGLIVCAMRNMKISLEIAELAVDFRDRGVVGFDLAGEEGGYPPKKHVDAFHYIQRQNFNITVHAGEGYGKESIWQAIQYCGAHRIGHGTRLIDDIVVTDGAGVKLGGLAQYVLDKRIPLEICLSSNVHTGAIPTIADHPFKVLYREQFRVTLNTDNRLMSRTSMSNEFQVAMDTFGLGLDDFEKITINAMKSAFLPYAERIRIIYTAIKPGYARIRYPESLPPLGGV
;
A
#
# COMPACT_ATOMS: atom_id res chain seq x y z
N MET A 1 0.41 -24.67 -13.50
CA MET A 1 0.62 -25.38 -12.21
C MET A 1 0.09 -24.44 -11.13
N LEU A 2 -0.85 -24.89 -10.33
CA LEU A 2 -1.32 -24.12 -9.17
C LEU A 2 -0.17 -24.09 -8.17
N LEU A 3 0.18 -22.88 -7.70
CA LEU A 3 1.19 -22.68 -6.69
C LEU A 3 0.55 -22.95 -5.31
N ASP A 4 1.21 -23.69 -4.44
CA ASP A 4 0.74 -23.89 -3.08
C ASP A 4 1.05 -22.67 -2.19
N LYS A 5 0.46 -22.65 -1.00
CA LYS A 5 0.61 -21.53 -0.06
C LYS A 5 2.08 -21.29 0.33
N SER A 6 2.85 -22.35 0.49
CA SER A 6 4.26 -22.26 0.87
C SER A 6 5.10 -21.63 -0.25
N THR A 7 4.82 -22.01 -1.48
CA THR A 7 5.43 -21.42 -2.68
C THR A 7 5.03 -19.94 -2.81
N LEU A 8 3.74 -19.61 -2.66
CA LEU A 8 3.28 -18.21 -2.70
C LEU A 8 3.96 -17.37 -1.61
N GLN A 9 4.16 -17.91 -0.41
CA GLN A 9 4.86 -17.21 0.68
C GLN A 9 6.35 -16.99 0.34
N ALA A 10 7.00 -17.97 -0.30
CA ALA A 10 8.41 -17.88 -0.66
C ALA A 10 8.70 -16.98 -1.88
N LEU A 11 7.68 -16.67 -2.71
CA LEU A 11 7.86 -15.77 -3.85
C LEU A 11 8.34 -14.38 -3.40
N PRO A 12 9.35 -13.80 -4.06
CA PRO A 12 9.69 -12.40 -3.84
C PRO A 12 8.50 -11.48 -4.19
N LYS A 13 8.17 -10.57 -3.30
CA LYS A 13 7.08 -9.60 -3.48
C LYS A 13 7.58 -8.19 -3.23
N VAL A 14 6.94 -7.21 -3.88
CA VAL A 14 7.18 -5.78 -3.66
C VAL A 14 5.86 -5.15 -3.28
N LEU A 15 5.84 -4.50 -2.12
CA LEU A 15 4.66 -3.87 -1.56
C LEU A 15 4.82 -2.34 -1.58
N LEU A 16 3.93 -1.64 -2.27
CA LEU A 16 3.98 -0.20 -2.47
C LEU A 16 2.83 0.56 -1.80
N HIS A 17 1.79 -0.16 -1.34
CA HIS A 17 0.61 0.43 -0.73
C HIS A 17 0.18 -0.38 0.49
N GLU A 18 0.65 0.04 1.65
CA GLU A 18 0.25 -0.50 2.95
C GLU A 18 0.29 0.59 4.01
N HIS A 19 -0.80 0.74 4.76
CA HIS A 19 -0.88 1.67 5.88
C HIS A 19 -0.33 1.04 7.15
N LEU A 20 0.58 1.75 7.82
CA LEU A 20 1.20 1.31 9.07
C LEU A 20 0.17 1.07 10.17
N ASP A 21 -0.73 2.02 10.35
CA ASP A 21 -1.78 2.03 11.38
C ASP A 21 -2.97 1.13 11.05
N GLY A 22 -3.10 0.68 9.79
CA GLY A 22 -4.08 -0.31 9.35
C GLY A 22 -3.56 -1.75 9.33
N SER A 23 -2.31 -1.99 9.71
CA SER A 23 -1.62 -3.28 9.52
C SER A 23 -0.95 -3.82 10.80
N MET A 24 -1.38 -3.35 11.97
CA MET A 24 -0.83 -3.73 13.27
C MET A 24 -1.25 -5.16 13.66
N ARG A 25 -0.38 -5.84 14.42
CA ARG A 25 -0.73 -7.12 15.04
C ARG A 25 -1.79 -6.93 16.13
N PRO A 26 -2.87 -7.75 16.19
CA PRO A 26 -3.87 -7.66 17.26
C PRO A 26 -3.28 -7.78 18.66
N GLN A 27 -2.31 -8.67 18.85
CA GLN A 27 -1.60 -8.81 20.12
C GLN A 27 -0.90 -7.52 20.54
N THR A 28 -0.22 -6.84 19.62
CA THR A 28 0.47 -5.57 19.87
C THR A 28 -0.51 -4.46 20.22
N ILE A 29 -1.67 -4.41 19.56
CA ILE A 29 -2.73 -3.44 19.91
C ILE A 29 -3.18 -3.63 21.36
N ILE A 30 -3.39 -4.87 21.81
CA ILE A 30 -3.81 -5.19 23.18
C ILE A 30 -2.73 -4.77 24.19
N GLU A 31 -1.47 -5.05 23.91
CA GLU A 31 -0.36 -4.68 24.79
C GLU A 31 -0.20 -3.16 24.88
N LEU A 32 -0.20 -2.46 23.74
CA LEU A 32 -0.14 -1.00 23.70
C LEU A 32 -1.37 -0.33 24.35
N ALA A 33 -2.54 -0.97 24.28
CA ALA A 33 -3.74 -0.47 24.95
C ALA A 33 -3.58 -0.50 26.48
N LYS A 34 -2.95 -1.55 27.03
CA LYS A 34 -2.62 -1.64 28.48
C LYS A 34 -1.65 -0.54 28.88
N ASP A 35 -0.57 -0.34 28.11
CA ASP A 35 0.44 0.68 28.36
C ASP A 35 -0.17 2.10 28.27
N ALA A 36 -1.02 2.33 27.29
CA ALA A 36 -1.72 3.60 27.08
C ALA A 36 -2.91 3.83 28.03
N LYS A 37 -3.27 2.83 28.88
CA LYS A 37 -4.49 2.80 29.71
C LYS A 37 -5.76 3.04 28.89
N TYR A 38 -5.78 2.49 27.68
CA TYR A 38 -6.90 2.60 26.74
C TYR A 38 -7.88 1.45 26.96
N THR A 39 -9.09 1.76 27.43
CA THR A 39 -10.09 0.78 27.88
C THR A 39 -11.22 0.53 26.87
N LYS A 40 -11.14 1.13 25.66
CA LYS A 40 -12.24 1.05 24.68
C LYS A 40 -12.06 -0.06 23.64
N LEU A 41 -11.03 -0.96 23.79
CA LEU A 41 -10.95 -2.10 22.92
C LEU A 41 -12.15 -3.03 23.12
N PRO A 42 -12.71 -3.59 22.05
CA PRO A 42 -13.89 -4.47 22.12
C PRO A 42 -13.60 -5.78 22.85
N THR A 43 -12.35 -6.22 22.84
CA THR A 43 -11.90 -7.46 23.48
C THR A 43 -10.38 -7.40 23.76
N ALA A 44 -9.94 -8.25 24.73
CA ALA A 44 -8.53 -8.47 25.03
C ALA A 44 -8.01 -9.83 24.49
N ASP A 45 -8.80 -10.56 23.73
CA ASP A 45 -8.37 -11.75 23.01
C ASP A 45 -7.91 -11.38 21.60
N PRO A 46 -6.68 -11.74 21.16
CA PRO A 46 -6.13 -11.33 19.88
C PRO A 46 -6.91 -11.87 18.67
N ALA A 47 -7.43 -13.10 18.76
CA ALA A 47 -8.17 -13.70 17.66
C ALA A 47 -9.54 -13.02 17.50
N ALA A 48 -10.25 -12.81 18.61
CA ALA A 48 -11.51 -12.09 18.63
C ALA A 48 -11.34 -10.62 18.21
N LEU A 49 -10.21 -9.98 18.54
CA LEU A 49 -9.92 -8.62 18.10
C LEU A 49 -9.67 -8.56 16.59
N ALA A 50 -8.94 -9.53 16.03
CA ALA A 50 -8.76 -9.64 14.57
C ALA A 50 -10.10 -9.84 13.85
N ASP A 51 -10.97 -10.69 14.40
CA ASP A 51 -12.33 -10.89 13.87
C ASP A 51 -13.16 -9.60 13.91
N TRP A 52 -13.08 -8.86 15.01
CA TRP A 52 -13.80 -7.61 15.17
C TRP A 52 -13.38 -6.57 14.12
N PHE A 53 -12.06 -6.39 13.90
CA PHE A 53 -11.55 -5.49 12.87
C PHE A 53 -12.03 -5.89 11.47
N TYR A 54 -11.92 -7.17 11.14
CA TYR A 54 -12.35 -7.71 9.84
C TYR A 54 -13.85 -7.51 9.61
N GLN A 55 -14.69 -7.87 10.58
CA GLN A 55 -16.14 -7.68 10.48
C GLN A 55 -16.53 -6.20 10.41
N GLY A 56 -15.81 -5.36 11.15
CA GLY A 56 -16.00 -3.92 11.12
C GLY A 56 -15.61 -3.29 9.79
N ALA A 57 -14.57 -3.80 9.14
CA ALA A 57 -14.13 -3.31 7.83
C ALA A 57 -15.00 -3.80 6.67
N TYR A 58 -15.61 -4.98 6.78
CA TYR A 58 -16.44 -5.57 5.73
C TYR A 58 -17.87 -5.00 5.72
N ARG A 59 -17.99 -3.69 5.55
CA ARG A 59 -19.29 -2.99 5.54
C ARG A 59 -19.72 -2.52 4.16
N GLY A 60 -18.85 -2.60 3.15
CA GLY A 60 -19.15 -2.18 1.80
C GLY A 60 -19.20 -0.66 1.61
N ASP A 61 -18.59 0.10 2.54
CA ASP A 61 -18.40 1.55 2.43
C ASP A 61 -17.07 1.98 3.07
N LEU A 62 -16.43 2.98 2.46
CA LEU A 62 -15.14 3.48 2.90
C LEU A 62 -15.20 4.15 4.28
N SER A 63 -16.28 4.84 4.61
CA SER A 63 -16.42 5.52 5.89
C SER A 63 -16.46 4.54 7.05
N GLY A 64 -17.28 3.48 6.94
CA GLY A 64 -17.34 2.39 7.92
C GLY A 64 -16.01 1.62 8.04
N TYR A 65 -15.31 1.42 6.92
CA TYR A 65 -13.97 0.84 6.92
C TYR A 65 -12.97 1.64 7.76
N LEU A 66 -13.04 2.96 7.69
CA LEU A 66 -12.14 3.86 8.43
C LEU A 66 -12.41 3.93 9.95
N GLU A 67 -13.58 3.50 10.45
CA GLU A 67 -13.88 3.52 11.88
C GLU A 67 -12.90 2.68 12.74
N GLY A 68 -12.42 1.55 12.20
CA GLY A 68 -11.48 0.67 12.88
C GLY A 68 -10.17 1.37 13.29
N PHE A 69 -9.74 2.36 12.53
CA PHE A 69 -8.51 3.11 12.81
C PHE A 69 -8.55 3.89 14.14
N ALA A 70 -9.72 4.18 14.68
CA ALA A 70 -9.82 4.88 15.97
C ALA A 70 -9.08 4.14 17.09
N HIS A 71 -9.06 2.79 17.09
CA HIS A 71 -8.38 1.98 18.09
C HIS A 71 -6.87 1.92 17.87
N THR A 72 -6.42 1.69 16.64
CA THR A 72 -4.99 1.62 16.30
C THR A 72 -4.30 2.97 16.51
N ILE A 73 -4.95 4.07 16.11
CA ILE A 73 -4.49 5.43 16.36
C ILE A 73 -4.44 5.73 17.86
N ALA A 74 -5.44 5.31 18.66
CA ALA A 74 -5.48 5.61 20.08
C ALA A 74 -4.29 5.01 20.87
N VAL A 75 -3.75 3.88 20.42
CA VAL A 75 -2.65 3.17 21.09
C VAL A 75 -1.26 3.51 20.54
N THR A 76 -1.17 4.28 19.46
CA THR A 76 0.09 4.69 18.81
C THR A 76 0.39 6.18 19.01
N GLN A 77 0.26 6.66 20.24
CA GLN A 77 0.45 8.07 20.61
C GLN A 77 1.77 8.34 21.34
N THR A 78 2.71 7.40 21.30
CA THR A 78 4.05 7.55 21.92
C THR A 78 5.15 7.13 20.94
N PRO A 79 6.39 7.65 21.11
CA PRO A 79 7.50 7.28 20.25
C PRO A 79 7.78 5.76 20.25
N GLU A 80 7.70 5.12 21.42
CA GLU A 80 7.98 3.71 21.59
C GLU A 80 6.93 2.83 20.88
N ALA A 81 5.65 3.22 20.95
CA ALA A 81 4.58 2.52 20.26
C ALA A 81 4.76 2.61 18.74
N LEU A 82 5.05 3.82 18.22
CA LEU A 82 5.29 4.05 16.80
C LEU A 82 6.53 3.30 16.28
N GLU A 83 7.64 3.34 17.02
CA GLU A 83 8.85 2.57 16.69
C GLU A 83 8.54 1.07 16.66
N ARG A 84 7.81 0.56 17.65
CA ARG A 84 7.46 -0.87 17.75
C ARG A 84 6.62 -1.33 16.55
N VAL A 85 5.52 -0.64 16.26
CA VAL A 85 4.62 -1.08 15.17
C VAL A 85 5.30 -1.01 13.81
N ALA A 86 6.18 -0.02 13.60
CA ALA A 86 6.97 0.10 12.38
C ALA A 86 7.99 -1.05 12.23
N TYR A 87 8.66 -1.43 13.32
CA TYR A 87 9.57 -2.58 13.33
C TYR A 87 8.85 -3.90 13.04
N GLU A 88 7.73 -4.15 13.74
CA GLU A 88 6.93 -5.36 13.58
C GLU A 88 6.35 -5.49 12.14
N GLN A 89 6.00 -4.39 11.51
CA GLN A 89 5.55 -4.41 10.12
C GLN A 89 6.63 -4.93 9.17
N VAL A 90 7.88 -4.50 9.34
CA VAL A 90 9.00 -4.99 8.51
C VAL A 90 9.24 -6.48 8.74
N GLU A 91 9.17 -6.94 9.99
CA GLU A 91 9.29 -8.36 10.35
C GLU A 91 8.21 -9.22 9.68
N ASP A 92 6.94 -8.82 9.81
CA ASP A 92 5.81 -9.55 9.22
C ASP A 92 5.93 -9.66 7.70
N LEU A 93 6.27 -8.57 7.05
CA LEU A 93 6.38 -8.53 5.59
C LEU A 93 7.59 -9.30 5.08
N LYS A 94 8.71 -9.28 5.82
CA LYS A 94 9.85 -10.16 5.52
C LYS A 94 9.44 -11.63 5.57
N ASN A 95 8.68 -12.03 6.59
CA ASN A 95 8.20 -13.40 6.74
C ASN A 95 7.18 -13.79 5.65
N ASP A 96 6.52 -12.81 5.03
CA ASP A 96 5.62 -12.98 3.88
C ASP A 96 6.34 -12.86 2.51
N GLY A 97 7.67 -12.91 2.48
CA GLY A 97 8.47 -12.91 1.24
C GLY A 97 8.63 -11.53 0.59
N VAL A 98 8.29 -10.44 1.27
CA VAL A 98 8.50 -9.09 0.74
C VAL A 98 9.99 -8.76 0.72
N VAL A 99 10.48 -8.30 -0.43
CA VAL A 99 11.88 -7.91 -0.67
C VAL A 99 12.09 -6.40 -0.75
N TYR A 100 11.00 -5.65 -0.83
CA TYR A 100 10.95 -4.19 -0.76
C TYR A 100 9.59 -3.72 -0.29
N LEU A 101 9.56 -2.74 0.62
CA LEU A 101 8.37 -2.15 1.22
C LEU A 101 8.36 -0.64 1.07
N GLU A 102 7.23 -0.07 0.67
CA GLU A 102 6.85 1.32 0.95
C GLU A 102 5.62 1.32 1.85
N THR A 103 5.80 1.69 3.11
CA THR A 103 4.69 1.87 4.05
C THR A 103 4.25 3.32 4.09
N ARG A 104 2.98 3.56 4.43
CA ARG A 104 2.41 4.92 4.53
C ARG A 104 1.58 5.10 5.78
N PHE A 105 1.44 6.33 6.24
CA PHE A 105 0.54 6.73 7.33
C PHE A 105 0.39 8.25 7.40
N ALA A 106 -0.63 8.71 8.14
CA ALA A 106 -0.88 10.13 8.37
C ALA A 106 -0.37 10.55 9.76
N PRO A 107 0.78 11.26 9.87
CA PRO A 107 1.40 11.58 11.17
C PRO A 107 0.49 12.43 12.07
N VAL A 108 -0.36 13.24 11.49
CA VAL A 108 -1.31 14.12 12.21
C VAL A 108 -2.24 13.39 13.18
N PHE A 109 -2.50 12.11 12.95
CA PHE A 109 -3.37 11.32 13.84
C PHE A 109 -2.66 10.86 15.12
N HIS A 110 -1.35 10.92 15.20
CA HIS A 110 -0.52 10.42 16.30
C HIS A 110 0.03 11.52 17.22
N THR A 111 -0.54 12.72 17.15
CA THR A 111 -0.08 13.91 17.91
C THR A 111 -0.89 14.22 19.17
N LYS A 112 -1.93 13.43 19.48
CA LYS A 112 -2.91 13.72 20.55
C LYS A 112 -2.33 13.75 21.96
N LYS A 113 -1.15 13.16 22.18
CA LYS A 113 -0.43 13.14 23.47
C LYS A 113 0.79 14.05 23.48
N GLY A 114 0.83 15.04 22.60
CA GLY A 114 1.83 16.11 22.61
C GLY A 114 3.04 15.89 21.69
N LEU A 115 3.09 14.80 20.92
CA LEU A 115 4.09 14.66 19.86
C LEU A 115 3.83 15.66 18.74
N THR A 116 4.89 16.21 18.17
CA THR A 116 4.83 16.92 16.90
C THR A 116 4.78 15.93 15.73
N ASN A 117 4.37 16.39 14.54
CA ASN A 117 4.45 15.57 13.33
C ASN A 117 5.89 15.11 13.04
N MET A 118 6.89 15.91 13.38
CA MET A 118 8.32 15.55 13.25
C MET A 118 8.72 14.42 14.20
N ASP A 119 8.26 14.45 15.46
CA ASP A 119 8.51 13.39 16.44
C ASP A 119 7.87 12.08 15.97
N VAL A 120 6.65 12.15 15.48
CA VAL A 120 5.91 11.00 14.95
C VAL A 120 6.65 10.34 13.78
N VAL A 121 7.01 11.11 12.75
CA VAL A 121 7.76 10.60 11.58
C VAL A 121 9.12 10.05 11.99
N SER A 122 9.85 10.75 12.88
CA SER A 122 11.15 10.30 13.39
C SER A 122 11.04 8.95 14.11
N SER A 123 9.99 8.76 14.91
CA SER A 123 9.76 7.51 15.67
C SER A 123 9.46 6.33 14.74
N VAL A 124 8.62 6.53 13.74
CA VAL A 124 8.32 5.51 12.71
C VAL A 124 9.60 5.15 11.94
N LEU A 125 10.35 6.14 11.46
CA LEU A 125 11.60 5.91 10.73
C LEU A 125 12.63 5.13 11.55
N LYS A 126 12.71 5.36 12.86
CA LYS A 126 13.58 4.60 13.76
C LYS A 126 13.20 3.12 13.81
N GLY A 127 11.91 2.80 13.87
CA GLY A 127 11.40 1.43 13.81
C GLY A 127 11.68 0.77 12.46
N LEU A 128 11.40 1.47 11.35
CA LEU A 128 11.67 0.99 10.00
C LEU A 128 13.14 0.73 9.76
N GLU A 129 14.03 1.63 10.19
CA GLU A 129 15.48 1.47 10.04
C GLU A 129 16.02 0.29 10.85
N ARG A 130 15.52 0.09 12.07
CA ARG A 130 15.85 -1.10 12.86
C ARG A 130 15.42 -2.38 12.15
N GLY A 131 14.16 -2.42 11.65
CA GLY A 131 13.65 -3.56 10.87
C GLY A 131 14.44 -3.78 9.57
N ARG A 132 14.76 -2.71 8.83
CA ARG A 132 15.59 -2.76 7.63
C ARG A 132 16.94 -3.44 7.89
N ARG A 133 17.60 -3.06 8.97
CA ARG A 133 18.90 -3.61 9.36
C ARG A 133 18.81 -5.08 9.77
N ASP A 134 17.80 -5.42 10.61
CA ASP A 134 17.70 -6.74 11.22
C ASP A 134 17.19 -7.79 10.19
N PHE A 135 16.22 -7.41 9.33
CA PHE A 135 15.63 -8.30 8.33
C PHE A 135 16.22 -8.14 6.92
N LYS A 136 17.12 -7.18 6.72
CA LYS A 136 17.87 -6.94 5.46
C LYS A 136 16.96 -6.72 4.24
N ILE A 137 15.84 -6.02 4.42
CA ILE A 137 15.00 -5.55 3.32
C ILE A 137 14.97 -4.02 3.26
N PRO A 138 15.14 -3.41 2.09
CA PRO A 138 14.99 -1.97 1.94
C PRO A 138 13.54 -1.54 2.19
N VAL A 139 13.38 -0.40 2.87
CA VAL A 139 12.08 0.15 3.27
C VAL A 139 12.05 1.65 2.97
N GLY A 140 10.94 2.14 2.46
CA GLY A 140 10.63 3.56 2.31
C GLY A 140 9.37 3.95 3.09
N LEU A 141 9.33 5.18 3.59
CA LEU A 141 8.15 5.76 4.22
C LEU A 141 7.50 6.77 3.28
N ILE A 142 6.18 6.68 3.12
CA ILE A 142 5.36 7.69 2.45
C ILE A 142 4.55 8.41 3.52
N VAL A 143 4.57 9.73 3.52
CA VAL A 143 3.83 10.55 4.48
C VAL A 143 2.52 10.99 3.83
N CYS A 144 1.39 10.71 4.51
CA CYS A 144 0.06 11.02 4.01
C CYS A 144 -0.47 12.34 4.57
N ALA A 145 -0.97 13.22 3.71
CA ALA A 145 -1.91 14.26 4.07
C ALA A 145 -3.34 13.71 3.97
N MET A 146 -4.26 14.26 4.78
CA MET A 146 -5.66 13.84 4.81
C MET A 146 -6.53 14.82 4.04
N ARG A 147 -7.41 14.29 3.16
CA ARG A 147 -8.26 15.07 2.26
C ARG A 147 -9.20 16.06 2.97
N ASN A 148 -9.65 15.70 4.16
CA ASN A 148 -10.57 16.51 4.97
C ASN A 148 -9.85 17.54 5.85
N MET A 149 -8.53 17.66 5.77
CA MET A 149 -7.71 18.59 6.56
C MET A 149 -7.08 19.67 5.67
N LYS A 150 -6.84 20.87 6.25
CA LYS A 150 -6.27 22.02 5.53
C LYS A 150 -4.74 22.14 5.66
N ILE A 151 -4.07 21.15 6.28
CA ILE A 151 -2.64 21.18 6.60
C ILE A 151 -1.78 20.39 5.60
N SER A 152 -2.30 20.14 4.40
CA SER A 152 -1.58 19.31 3.42
C SER A 152 -0.23 19.90 2.99
N LEU A 153 -0.10 21.23 2.93
CA LEU A 153 1.17 21.89 2.61
C LEU A 153 2.21 21.64 3.70
N GLU A 154 1.85 21.79 4.97
CA GLU A 154 2.73 21.51 6.11
C GLU A 154 3.21 20.05 6.14
N ILE A 155 2.32 19.12 5.79
CA ILE A 155 2.67 17.69 5.67
C ILE A 155 3.56 17.43 4.45
N ALA A 156 3.38 18.15 3.37
CA ALA A 156 4.24 18.08 2.19
C ALA A 156 5.65 18.60 2.50
N GLU A 157 5.76 19.73 3.20
CA GLU A 157 7.03 20.27 3.68
C GLU A 157 7.75 19.29 4.59
N LEU A 158 7.04 18.70 5.57
CA LEU A 158 7.55 17.65 6.44
C LEU A 158 8.09 16.46 5.64
N ALA A 159 7.36 15.98 4.64
CA ALA A 159 7.79 14.84 3.82
C ALA A 159 9.12 15.13 3.10
N VAL A 160 9.28 16.33 2.57
CA VAL A 160 10.52 16.78 1.90
C VAL A 160 11.67 16.93 2.89
N ASP A 161 11.44 17.46 4.08
CA ASP A 161 12.46 17.62 5.13
C ASP A 161 13.05 16.29 5.60
N PHE A 162 12.29 15.20 5.44
CA PHE A 162 12.71 13.85 5.79
C PHE A 162 13.19 13.00 4.59
N ARG A 163 13.34 13.57 3.38
CA ARG A 163 13.75 12.82 2.18
C ARG A 163 15.05 12.03 2.35
N ASP A 164 16.05 12.64 2.97
CA ASP A 164 17.37 12.01 3.18
C ASP A 164 17.42 11.11 4.43
N ARG A 165 16.28 10.96 5.11
CA ARG A 165 16.13 10.16 6.33
C ARG A 165 15.20 8.97 6.17
N GLY A 166 14.72 8.69 4.94
CA GLY A 166 13.93 7.51 4.63
C GLY A 166 12.48 7.77 4.21
N VAL A 167 12.03 9.04 4.16
CA VAL A 167 10.77 9.39 3.51
C VAL A 167 11.00 9.45 2.01
N VAL A 168 10.26 8.63 1.27
CA VAL A 168 10.45 8.44 -0.18
C VAL A 168 9.34 9.06 -1.02
N GLY A 169 8.24 9.49 -0.41
CA GLY A 169 7.12 10.07 -1.15
C GLY A 169 6.07 10.73 -0.26
N PHE A 170 5.14 11.40 -0.92
CA PHE A 170 3.98 12.08 -0.35
C PHE A 170 2.71 11.51 -0.93
N ASP A 171 1.67 11.35 -0.11
CA ASP A 171 0.37 10.81 -0.49
C ASP A 171 -0.78 11.71 0.00
N LEU A 172 -1.93 11.59 -0.63
CA LEU A 172 -3.19 12.16 -0.20
C LEU A 172 -4.21 11.04 0.01
N ALA A 173 -4.60 10.81 1.26
CA ALA A 173 -5.47 9.73 1.68
C ALA A 173 -6.77 10.22 2.34
N GLY A 174 -7.66 9.29 2.68
CA GLY A 174 -8.95 9.52 3.33
C GLY A 174 -10.12 9.52 2.35
N GLU A 175 -11.31 9.80 2.87
CA GLU A 175 -12.56 9.75 2.12
C GLU A 175 -12.52 10.65 0.87
N GLU A 176 -12.82 10.07 -0.30
CA GLU A 176 -12.79 10.80 -1.57
C GLU A 176 -14.03 11.68 -1.80
N GLY A 177 -15.19 11.21 -1.34
CA GLY A 177 -16.47 11.89 -1.52
C GLY A 177 -16.45 13.31 -0.91
N GLY A 178 -16.68 14.33 -1.74
CA GLY A 178 -16.67 15.73 -1.29
C GLY A 178 -15.28 16.36 -1.06
N TYR A 179 -14.20 15.57 -1.15
CA TYR A 179 -12.82 16.01 -0.91
C TYR A 179 -11.90 15.80 -2.11
N PRO A 180 -12.13 16.50 -3.24
CA PRO A 180 -11.37 16.29 -4.47
C PRO A 180 -9.88 16.68 -4.32
N PRO A 181 -8.95 15.96 -4.99
CA PRO A 181 -7.51 16.21 -4.89
C PRO A 181 -7.10 17.65 -5.19
N LYS A 182 -7.79 18.33 -6.10
CA LYS A 182 -7.50 19.72 -6.50
C LYS A 182 -7.55 20.73 -5.34
N LYS A 183 -8.18 20.40 -4.20
CA LYS A 183 -8.19 21.27 -3.01
C LYS A 183 -6.82 21.34 -2.31
N HIS A 184 -5.90 20.47 -2.67
CA HIS A 184 -4.56 20.34 -2.07
C HIS A 184 -3.44 20.72 -3.06
N VAL A 185 -3.77 21.44 -4.13
CA VAL A 185 -2.85 21.75 -5.23
C VAL A 185 -1.58 22.45 -4.76
N ASP A 186 -1.64 23.29 -3.73
CA ASP A 186 -0.47 24.00 -3.20
C ASP A 186 0.58 23.03 -2.63
N ALA A 187 0.13 22.01 -1.89
CA ALA A 187 0.99 20.95 -1.38
C ALA A 187 1.66 20.17 -2.54
N PHE A 188 0.89 19.80 -3.56
CA PHE A 188 1.42 19.07 -4.71
C PHE A 188 2.36 19.91 -5.56
N HIS A 189 2.07 21.17 -5.80
CA HIS A 189 2.98 22.08 -6.49
C HIS A 189 4.29 22.28 -5.71
N TYR A 190 4.22 22.30 -4.37
CA TYR A 190 5.43 22.31 -3.56
C TYR A 190 6.25 21.03 -3.78
N ILE A 191 5.65 19.85 -3.63
CA ILE A 191 6.30 18.54 -3.84
C ILE A 191 6.94 18.44 -5.25
N GLN A 192 6.21 18.85 -6.29
CA GLN A 192 6.71 18.86 -7.66
C GLN A 192 7.95 19.74 -7.82
N ARG A 193 7.94 20.97 -7.27
CA ARG A 193 9.09 21.88 -7.30
C ARG A 193 10.30 21.35 -6.53
N GLN A 194 10.08 20.45 -5.57
CA GLN A 194 11.15 19.77 -4.84
C GLN A 194 11.65 18.49 -5.52
N ASN A 195 11.14 18.14 -6.71
CA ASN A 195 11.41 16.88 -7.42
C ASN A 195 11.20 15.66 -6.51
N PHE A 196 10.11 15.67 -5.72
CA PHE A 196 9.81 14.60 -4.79
C PHE A 196 8.66 13.73 -5.32
N ASN A 197 8.56 12.50 -4.82
CA ASN A 197 7.62 11.52 -5.37
C ASN A 197 6.21 11.71 -4.84
N ILE A 198 5.21 11.45 -5.70
CA ILE A 198 3.78 11.62 -5.41
C ILE A 198 3.04 10.32 -5.74
N THR A 199 2.27 9.82 -4.79
CA THR A 199 1.15 8.90 -5.01
C THR A 199 -0.12 9.57 -4.51
N VAL A 200 -1.29 9.17 -5.00
CA VAL A 200 -2.59 9.73 -4.57
C VAL A 200 -3.62 8.63 -4.58
N HIS A 201 -4.30 8.40 -3.45
CA HIS A 201 -5.51 7.57 -3.45
C HIS A 201 -6.53 8.22 -4.37
N ALA A 202 -6.96 7.53 -5.41
CA ALA A 202 -7.94 8.06 -6.35
C ALA A 202 -8.67 6.95 -7.10
N GLY A 203 -9.98 7.11 -7.26
CA GLY A 203 -10.83 6.14 -7.93
C GLY A 203 -11.08 4.87 -7.11
N GLU A 204 -11.16 5.01 -5.80
CA GLU A 204 -11.67 4.00 -4.88
C GLU A 204 -13.09 4.34 -4.45
N GLY A 205 -13.26 5.40 -3.66
CA GLY A 205 -14.56 5.87 -3.16
C GLY A 205 -15.24 6.90 -4.06
N TYR A 206 -14.62 7.31 -5.16
CA TYR A 206 -15.16 8.28 -6.14
C TYR A 206 -14.80 7.88 -7.57
N GLY A 207 -15.41 8.54 -8.56
CA GLY A 207 -15.29 8.22 -9.97
C GLY A 207 -13.91 8.53 -10.60
N LYS A 208 -13.79 8.26 -11.90
CA LYS A 208 -12.57 8.50 -12.71
C LYS A 208 -12.07 9.94 -12.67
N GLU A 209 -12.94 10.90 -12.32
CA GLU A 209 -12.59 12.31 -12.17
C GLU A 209 -11.56 12.53 -11.07
N SER A 210 -11.59 11.72 -10.00
CA SER A 210 -10.58 11.74 -8.92
C SER A 210 -9.21 11.34 -9.48
N ILE A 211 -9.16 10.28 -10.30
CA ILE A 211 -7.94 9.82 -10.98
C ILE A 211 -7.40 10.92 -11.91
N TRP A 212 -8.29 11.52 -12.71
CA TRP A 212 -7.92 12.62 -13.60
C TRP A 212 -7.31 13.80 -12.83
N GLN A 213 -7.93 14.20 -11.70
CA GLN A 213 -7.41 15.28 -10.85
C GLN A 213 -6.08 14.91 -10.20
N ALA A 214 -5.91 13.68 -9.72
CA ALA A 214 -4.66 13.21 -9.17
C ALA A 214 -3.50 13.31 -10.19
N ILE A 215 -3.77 13.03 -11.45
CA ILE A 215 -2.77 13.13 -12.52
C ILE A 215 -2.56 14.59 -12.94
N GLN A 216 -3.63 15.31 -13.29
CA GLN A 216 -3.52 16.60 -13.98
C GLN A 216 -3.26 17.77 -13.04
N TYR A 217 -3.80 17.76 -11.82
CA TYR A 217 -3.56 18.81 -10.83
C TYR A 217 -2.46 18.46 -9.83
N CYS A 218 -2.38 17.18 -9.41
CA CYS A 218 -1.45 16.78 -8.36
C CYS A 218 -0.14 16.21 -8.91
N GLY A 219 -0.07 15.89 -10.22
CA GLY A 219 1.15 15.33 -10.83
C GLY A 219 1.52 13.95 -10.28
N ALA A 220 0.52 13.13 -9.96
CA ALA A 220 0.73 11.81 -9.37
C ALA A 220 1.60 10.92 -10.26
N HIS A 221 2.66 10.37 -9.69
CA HIS A 221 3.52 9.38 -10.32
C HIS A 221 2.91 7.98 -10.28
N ARG A 222 2.07 7.70 -9.26
CA ARG A 222 1.28 6.47 -9.10
C ARG A 222 -0.12 6.83 -8.59
N ILE A 223 -1.07 5.94 -8.83
CA ILE A 223 -2.45 6.06 -8.35
C ILE A 223 -2.72 4.95 -7.35
N GLY A 224 -3.06 5.32 -6.11
CA GLY A 224 -3.60 4.39 -5.13
C GLY A 224 -4.96 3.88 -5.59
N HIS A 225 -5.16 2.58 -5.60
CA HIS A 225 -6.31 1.84 -6.12
C HIS A 225 -6.54 2.04 -7.63
N GLY A 226 -7.13 3.13 -8.06
CA GLY A 226 -7.41 3.39 -9.48
C GLY A 226 -8.51 2.50 -10.07
N THR A 227 -9.34 1.84 -9.25
CA THR A 227 -10.36 0.89 -9.71
C THR A 227 -11.36 1.52 -10.66
N ARG A 228 -11.72 2.78 -10.44
CA ARG A 228 -12.69 3.52 -11.28
C ARG A 228 -12.13 3.98 -12.62
N LEU A 229 -10.87 3.62 -12.95
CA LEU A 229 -10.35 3.80 -14.31
C LEU A 229 -11.17 2.99 -15.33
N ILE A 230 -11.81 1.91 -14.88
CA ILE A 230 -12.71 1.08 -15.70
C ILE A 230 -13.88 1.89 -16.27
N ASP A 231 -14.31 2.97 -15.61
CA ASP A 231 -15.39 3.83 -16.10
C ASP A 231 -15.02 4.63 -17.38
N ASP A 232 -13.74 4.61 -17.74
CA ASP A 232 -13.21 5.15 -18.99
C ASP A 232 -12.82 4.07 -20.02
N ILE A 233 -13.27 2.84 -19.79
CA ILE A 233 -12.96 1.68 -20.63
C ILE A 233 -14.25 0.99 -21.04
N VAL A 234 -14.46 0.80 -22.34
CA VAL A 234 -15.59 0.05 -22.87
C VAL A 234 -15.11 -1.33 -23.25
N VAL A 235 -15.65 -2.37 -22.58
CA VAL A 235 -15.41 -3.77 -22.93
C VAL A 235 -16.60 -4.25 -23.75
N THR A 236 -16.34 -4.71 -24.98
CA THR A 236 -17.38 -5.20 -25.87
C THR A 236 -17.15 -6.67 -26.16
N ASP A 237 -18.16 -7.51 -25.89
CA ASP A 237 -18.11 -8.95 -26.15
C ASP A 237 -17.76 -9.21 -27.63
N GLY A 238 -16.61 -9.88 -27.86
CA GLY A 238 -16.13 -10.23 -29.19
C GLY A 238 -15.50 -9.10 -30.01
N ALA A 239 -15.63 -7.81 -29.60
CA ALA A 239 -15.10 -6.66 -30.35
C ALA A 239 -13.85 -6.02 -29.72
N GLY A 240 -13.38 -6.54 -28.56
CA GLY A 240 -12.19 -6.04 -27.90
C GLY A 240 -12.48 -4.94 -26.86
N VAL A 241 -11.42 -4.22 -26.49
CA VAL A 241 -11.44 -3.15 -25.49
C VAL A 241 -11.20 -1.81 -26.16
N LYS A 242 -12.06 -0.82 -25.87
CA LYS A 242 -11.87 0.57 -26.31
C LYS A 242 -11.57 1.45 -25.11
N LEU A 243 -10.42 2.09 -25.13
CA LEU A 243 -9.97 3.01 -24.08
C LEU A 243 -10.52 4.41 -24.32
N GLY A 244 -10.99 5.06 -23.27
CA GLY A 244 -11.24 6.50 -23.29
C GLY A 244 -9.94 7.30 -23.13
N GLY A 245 -10.04 8.61 -23.16
CA GLY A 245 -8.85 9.49 -23.16
C GLY A 245 -8.01 9.40 -21.90
N LEU A 246 -8.62 9.25 -20.72
CA LEU A 246 -7.90 9.09 -19.45
C LEU A 246 -7.21 7.72 -19.39
N ALA A 247 -7.93 6.65 -19.71
CA ALA A 247 -7.39 5.30 -19.70
C ALA A 247 -6.21 5.17 -20.67
N GLN A 248 -6.35 5.71 -21.90
CA GLN A 248 -5.27 5.75 -22.88
C GLN A 248 -4.05 6.50 -22.35
N TYR A 249 -4.25 7.68 -21.72
CA TYR A 249 -3.18 8.45 -21.14
C TYR A 249 -2.43 7.69 -20.04
N VAL A 250 -3.18 7.03 -19.12
CA VAL A 250 -2.58 6.22 -18.03
C VAL A 250 -1.75 5.07 -18.61
N LEU A 251 -2.26 4.41 -19.65
CA LEU A 251 -1.54 3.32 -20.33
C LEU A 251 -0.25 3.83 -21.01
N ASP A 252 -0.33 4.86 -21.82
CA ASP A 252 0.80 5.40 -22.61
C ASP A 252 1.90 5.96 -21.70
N LYS A 253 1.52 6.66 -20.64
CA LYS A 253 2.46 7.17 -19.63
C LYS A 253 2.95 6.12 -18.64
N ARG A 254 2.41 4.90 -18.74
CA ARG A 254 2.78 3.79 -17.82
C ARG A 254 2.59 4.15 -16.37
N ILE A 255 1.56 4.97 -16.05
CA ILE A 255 1.25 5.34 -14.66
C ILE A 255 0.81 4.10 -13.89
N PRO A 256 1.49 3.74 -12.79
CA PRO A 256 1.16 2.54 -12.04
C PRO A 256 -0.15 2.70 -11.25
N LEU A 257 -0.92 1.62 -11.20
CA LEU A 257 -2.11 1.49 -10.36
C LEU A 257 -1.77 0.55 -9.20
N GLU A 258 -1.90 1.02 -7.96
CA GLU A 258 -1.64 0.28 -6.74
C GLU A 258 -2.89 -0.49 -6.31
N ILE A 259 -3.16 -1.62 -6.96
CA ILE A 259 -4.38 -2.41 -6.75
C ILE A 259 -4.34 -3.14 -5.40
N CYS A 260 -5.44 -3.08 -4.66
CA CYS A 260 -5.64 -3.71 -3.36
C CYS A 260 -6.93 -4.56 -3.40
N LEU A 261 -6.86 -5.80 -3.91
CA LEU A 261 -8.03 -6.60 -4.26
C LEU A 261 -9.01 -6.78 -3.10
N SER A 262 -8.51 -7.27 -1.97
CA SER A 262 -9.35 -7.51 -0.79
C SER A 262 -9.94 -6.22 -0.22
N SER A 263 -9.12 -5.17 -0.10
CA SER A 263 -9.57 -3.87 0.42
C SER A 263 -10.65 -3.24 -0.47
N ASN A 264 -10.50 -3.31 -1.79
CA ASN A 264 -11.47 -2.71 -2.72
C ASN A 264 -12.87 -3.34 -2.65
N VAL A 265 -12.96 -4.59 -2.20
CA VAL A 265 -14.27 -5.22 -1.88
C VAL A 265 -14.79 -4.72 -0.53
N HIS A 266 -13.93 -4.65 0.49
CA HIS A 266 -14.34 -4.25 1.84
C HIS A 266 -14.81 -2.80 1.91
N THR A 267 -14.15 -1.90 1.17
CA THR A 267 -14.54 -0.48 1.06
C THR A 267 -15.74 -0.24 0.14
N GLY A 268 -16.23 -1.29 -0.53
CA GLY A 268 -17.36 -1.18 -1.47
C GLY A 268 -17.01 -0.55 -2.81
N ALA A 269 -15.72 -0.32 -3.10
CA ALA A 269 -15.26 0.14 -4.41
C ALA A 269 -15.67 -0.83 -5.52
N ILE A 270 -15.63 -2.13 -5.22
CA ILE A 270 -15.99 -3.23 -6.12
C ILE A 270 -16.88 -4.23 -5.35
N PRO A 271 -17.95 -4.78 -5.95
CA PRO A 271 -18.88 -5.70 -5.26
C PRO A 271 -18.22 -7.04 -4.85
N THR A 272 -17.44 -7.64 -5.74
CA THR A 272 -16.74 -8.92 -5.50
C THR A 272 -15.37 -8.91 -6.17
N ILE A 273 -14.47 -9.80 -5.74
CA ILE A 273 -13.16 -9.96 -6.40
C ILE A 273 -13.30 -10.31 -7.89
N ALA A 274 -14.30 -11.13 -8.25
CA ALA A 274 -14.54 -11.51 -9.64
C ALA A 274 -14.90 -10.32 -10.54
N ASP A 275 -15.58 -9.31 -9.99
CA ASP A 275 -15.96 -8.09 -10.68
C ASP A 275 -14.83 -7.06 -10.77
N HIS A 276 -13.70 -7.34 -10.10
CA HIS A 276 -12.61 -6.38 -10.03
C HIS A 276 -12.01 -6.09 -11.42
N PRO A 277 -11.82 -4.83 -11.82
CA PRO A 277 -11.30 -4.45 -13.14
C PRO A 277 -9.85 -4.90 -13.38
N PHE A 278 -9.19 -5.42 -12.37
CA PHE A 278 -7.81 -5.92 -12.44
C PHE A 278 -7.56 -6.79 -13.67
N LYS A 279 -8.48 -7.74 -13.98
CA LYS A 279 -8.34 -8.65 -15.11
C LYS A 279 -8.27 -7.90 -16.45
N VAL A 280 -9.13 -6.90 -16.63
CA VAL A 280 -9.13 -6.05 -17.84
C VAL A 280 -7.86 -5.22 -17.88
N LEU A 281 -7.54 -4.50 -16.81
CA LEU A 281 -6.37 -3.65 -16.71
C LEU A 281 -5.07 -4.44 -16.96
N TYR A 282 -4.94 -5.63 -16.39
CA TYR A 282 -3.78 -6.49 -16.56
C TYR A 282 -3.63 -6.98 -18.01
N ARG A 283 -4.73 -7.45 -18.63
CA ARG A 283 -4.73 -7.92 -20.03
C ARG A 283 -4.39 -6.81 -21.02
N GLU A 284 -4.94 -5.62 -20.79
CA GLU A 284 -4.66 -4.43 -21.60
C GLU A 284 -3.30 -3.80 -21.28
N GLN A 285 -2.43 -4.51 -20.53
CA GLN A 285 -1.06 -4.13 -20.27
C GLN A 285 -0.88 -2.85 -19.44
N PHE A 286 -1.89 -2.42 -18.69
CA PHE A 286 -1.68 -1.37 -17.70
C PHE A 286 -0.61 -1.79 -16.68
N ARG A 287 0.08 -0.84 -16.10
CA ARG A 287 1.06 -1.12 -15.05
C ARG A 287 0.35 -1.27 -13.72
N VAL A 288 -0.17 -2.47 -13.47
CA VAL A 288 -0.82 -2.81 -12.19
C VAL A 288 0.19 -3.43 -11.23
N THR A 289 -0.01 -3.19 -9.94
CA THR A 289 0.70 -3.82 -8.82
C THR A 289 -0.32 -4.41 -7.86
N LEU A 290 0.05 -5.42 -7.08
CA LEU A 290 -0.78 -5.99 -6.01
C LEU A 290 -0.27 -5.52 -4.66
N ASN A 291 -1.18 -5.14 -3.78
CA ASN A 291 -0.88 -4.57 -2.48
C ASN A 291 -1.93 -4.98 -1.45
N THR A 292 -1.61 -4.81 -0.17
CA THR A 292 -2.45 -5.21 0.96
C THR A 292 -3.35 -4.10 1.48
N ASP A 293 -2.98 -2.84 1.26
CA ASP A 293 -3.61 -1.66 1.86
C ASP A 293 -3.57 -1.69 3.39
N ASN A 294 -4.39 -2.50 4.03
CA ASN A 294 -4.53 -2.61 5.49
C ASN A 294 -4.65 -4.08 5.90
N ARG A 295 -3.53 -4.73 6.25
CA ARG A 295 -3.51 -6.18 6.57
C ARG A 295 -4.43 -6.56 7.75
N LEU A 296 -4.51 -5.73 8.77
CA LEU A 296 -5.39 -5.97 9.91
C LEU A 296 -6.86 -5.86 9.51
N MET A 297 -7.23 -4.74 8.87
CA MET A 297 -8.62 -4.45 8.51
C MET A 297 -9.17 -5.45 7.50
N SER A 298 -8.38 -5.80 6.49
CA SER A 298 -8.79 -6.71 5.42
C SER A 298 -8.42 -8.18 5.70
N ARG A 299 -7.80 -8.48 6.85
CA ARG A 299 -7.31 -9.82 7.22
C ARG A 299 -6.57 -10.47 6.05
N THR A 300 -5.62 -9.76 5.48
CA THR A 300 -4.88 -10.18 4.31
C THR A 300 -3.38 -10.16 4.52
N SER A 301 -2.63 -10.65 3.54
CA SER A 301 -1.18 -10.57 3.41
C SER A 301 -0.83 -10.50 1.94
N MET A 302 0.40 -10.19 1.58
CA MET A 302 0.83 -10.21 0.18
C MET A 302 0.68 -11.59 -0.46
N SER A 303 0.96 -12.65 0.30
CA SER A 303 0.72 -14.03 -0.17
C SER A 303 -0.75 -14.33 -0.37
N ASN A 304 -1.63 -13.78 0.49
CA ASN A 304 -3.08 -13.91 0.30
C ASN A 304 -3.58 -13.12 -0.91
N GLU A 305 -3.10 -11.90 -1.15
CA GLU A 305 -3.46 -11.14 -2.36
C GLU A 305 -3.03 -11.88 -3.64
N PHE A 306 -1.86 -12.56 -3.61
CA PHE A 306 -1.41 -13.40 -4.71
C PHE A 306 -2.30 -14.65 -4.86
N GLN A 307 -2.70 -15.30 -3.75
CA GLN A 307 -3.65 -16.43 -3.78
C GLN A 307 -4.99 -16.01 -4.38
N VAL A 308 -5.56 -14.90 -3.91
CA VAL A 308 -6.82 -14.35 -4.44
C VAL A 308 -6.71 -14.05 -5.94
N ALA A 309 -5.60 -13.45 -6.37
CA ALA A 309 -5.39 -13.18 -7.79
C ALA A 309 -5.22 -14.45 -8.63
N MET A 310 -4.56 -15.48 -8.10
CA MET A 310 -4.42 -16.77 -8.74
C MET A 310 -5.79 -17.46 -8.89
N ASP A 311 -6.54 -17.55 -7.81
CA ASP A 311 -7.81 -18.29 -7.77
C ASP A 311 -8.90 -17.62 -8.62
N THR A 312 -8.92 -16.28 -8.63
CA THR A 312 -9.99 -15.55 -9.33
C THR A 312 -9.65 -15.26 -10.79
N PHE A 313 -8.40 -14.89 -11.09
CA PHE A 313 -8.03 -14.43 -12.44
C PHE A 313 -7.16 -15.43 -13.20
N GLY A 314 -6.78 -16.56 -12.58
CA GLY A 314 -5.97 -17.60 -13.19
C GLY A 314 -4.51 -17.19 -13.38
N LEU A 315 -3.97 -16.30 -12.52
CA LEU A 315 -2.58 -15.88 -12.61
C LEU A 315 -1.63 -17.00 -12.20
N GLY A 316 -0.49 -17.05 -12.86
CA GLY A 316 0.58 -18.01 -12.59
C GLY A 316 1.91 -17.35 -12.22
N LEU A 317 2.95 -18.17 -12.14
CA LEU A 317 4.29 -17.74 -11.73
C LEU A 317 4.85 -16.60 -12.58
N ASP A 318 4.63 -16.65 -13.90
CA ASP A 318 5.13 -15.63 -14.83
C ASP A 318 4.40 -14.29 -14.66
N ASP A 319 3.10 -14.35 -14.36
CA ASP A 319 2.29 -13.17 -14.08
C ASP A 319 2.74 -12.49 -12.79
N PHE A 320 2.98 -13.26 -11.73
CA PHE A 320 3.48 -12.74 -10.46
C PHE A 320 4.88 -12.14 -10.59
N GLU A 321 5.78 -12.77 -11.35
CA GLU A 321 7.08 -12.18 -11.65
C GLU A 321 6.94 -10.83 -12.36
N LYS A 322 6.08 -10.75 -13.38
CA LYS A 322 5.79 -9.51 -14.12
C LYS A 322 5.21 -8.41 -13.22
N ILE A 323 4.23 -8.76 -12.37
CA ILE A 323 3.60 -7.82 -11.43
C ILE A 323 4.62 -7.33 -10.41
N THR A 324 5.44 -8.22 -9.85
CA THR A 324 6.49 -7.87 -8.88
C THR A 324 7.56 -6.97 -9.51
N ILE A 325 7.97 -7.24 -10.76
CA ILE A 325 8.90 -6.38 -11.50
C ILE A 325 8.25 -5.03 -11.82
N ASN A 326 6.96 -4.99 -12.17
CA ASN A 326 6.22 -3.74 -12.38
C ASN A 326 6.20 -2.91 -11.09
N ALA A 327 5.92 -3.55 -9.93
CA ALA A 327 5.94 -2.89 -8.64
C ALA A 327 7.33 -2.31 -8.35
N MET A 328 8.41 -3.11 -8.51
CA MET A 328 9.77 -2.62 -8.27
C MET A 328 10.16 -1.47 -9.20
N LYS A 329 9.79 -1.53 -10.47
CA LYS A 329 10.01 -0.42 -11.42
C LYS A 329 9.26 0.86 -11.06
N SER A 330 8.17 0.73 -10.30
CA SER A 330 7.30 1.82 -9.86
C SER A 330 7.65 2.35 -8.47
N ALA A 331 8.56 1.70 -7.75
CA ALA A 331 9.00 2.08 -6.41
C ALA A 331 9.69 3.45 -6.39
N PHE A 332 9.52 4.17 -5.29
CA PHE A 332 10.13 5.47 -5.05
C PHE A 332 11.57 5.35 -4.54
N LEU A 333 12.34 4.52 -5.23
CA LEU A 333 13.77 4.35 -5.02
C LEU A 333 14.57 4.89 -6.21
N PRO A 334 15.84 5.26 -6.03
CA PRO A 334 16.74 5.56 -7.14
C PRO A 334 16.77 4.42 -8.17
N TYR A 335 16.90 4.79 -9.44
CA TYR A 335 16.85 3.83 -10.56
C TYR A 335 17.82 2.64 -10.37
N ALA A 336 19.07 2.93 -9.98
CA ALA A 336 20.09 1.89 -9.78
C ALA A 336 19.70 0.87 -8.70
N GLU A 337 19.08 1.33 -7.61
CA GLU A 337 18.60 0.47 -6.52
C GLU A 337 17.45 -0.43 -6.98
N ARG A 338 16.49 0.12 -7.73
CA ARG A 338 15.39 -0.67 -8.30
C ARG A 338 15.90 -1.79 -9.21
N ILE A 339 16.85 -1.46 -10.07
CA ILE A 339 17.49 -2.44 -10.98
C ILE A 339 18.27 -3.48 -10.18
N ARG A 340 19.03 -3.06 -9.16
CA ARG A 340 19.76 -4.00 -8.29
C ARG A 340 18.80 -5.01 -7.67
N ILE A 341 17.70 -4.59 -7.05
CA ILE A 341 16.74 -5.49 -6.39
C ILE A 341 16.09 -6.44 -7.42
N ILE A 342 15.74 -5.96 -8.61
CA ILE A 342 15.19 -6.82 -9.68
C ILE A 342 16.15 -7.96 -10.02
N TYR A 343 17.43 -7.67 -10.18
CA TYR A 343 18.41 -8.67 -10.64
C TYR A 343 19.05 -9.49 -9.52
N THR A 344 19.07 -9.00 -8.27
CA THR A 344 19.68 -9.72 -7.15
C THR A 344 18.69 -10.45 -6.24
N ALA A 345 17.41 -10.05 -6.23
CA ALA A 345 16.40 -10.64 -5.37
C ALA A 345 15.21 -11.21 -6.16
N ILE A 346 14.57 -10.40 -7.02
CA ILE A 346 13.32 -10.80 -7.67
C ILE A 346 13.56 -11.91 -8.69
N LYS A 347 14.29 -11.64 -9.75
CA LYS A 347 14.54 -12.64 -10.81
C LYS A 347 15.16 -13.94 -10.29
N PRO A 348 16.21 -13.92 -9.43
CA PRO A 348 16.75 -15.16 -8.87
C PRO A 348 15.74 -15.92 -8.00
N GLY A 349 14.89 -15.22 -7.24
CA GLY A 349 13.87 -15.85 -6.42
C GLY A 349 12.81 -16.58 -7.25
N TYR A 350 12.30 -15.95 -8.31
CA TYR A 350 11.38 -16.60 -9.25
C TYR A 350 12.04 -17.75 -10.03
N ALA A 351 13.31 -17.59 -10.43
CA ALA A 351 14.07 -18.63 -11.13
C ALA A 351 14.24 -19.90 -10.27
N ARG A 352 14.45 -19.76 -8.95
CA ARG A 352 14.56 -20.92 -8.04
C ARG A 352 13.28 -21.74 -7.97
N ILE A 353 12.13 -21.07 -8.00
CA ILE A 353 10.84 -21.76 -7.98
C ILE A 353 10.55 -22.43 -9.35
N ARG A 354 10.94 -21.77 -10.43
CA ARG A 354 10.78 -22.30 -11.79
C ARG A 354 11.72 -23.48 -12.10
N TYR A 355 12.93 -23.43 -11.55
CA TYR A 355 14.02 -24.38 -11.82
C TYR A 355 14.69 -24.86 -10.53
N PRO A 356 13.99 -25.61 -9.66
CA PRO A 356 14.49 -25.98 -8.33
C PRO A 356 15.78 -26.80 -8.36
N GLU A 357 16.03 -27.56 -9.42
CA GLU A 357 17.20 -28.43 -9.55
C GLU A 357 18.44 -27.73 -10.13
N SER A 358 18.29 -26.50 -10.65
CA SER A 358 19.36 -25.85 -11.45
C SER A 358 20.19 -24.81 -10.68
N LEU A 359 19.82 -24.46 -9.45
CA LEU A 359 20.48 -23.41 -8.69
C LEU A 359 20.99 -23.90 -7.33
N PRO A 360 22.23 -23.55 -6.94
CA PRO A 360 22.76 -23.92 -5.62
C PRO A 360 21.91 -23.36 -4.49
N PRO A 361 21.86 -24.03 -3.33
CA PRO A 361 21.19 -23.50 -2.14
C PRO A 361 21.78 -22.13 -1.77
N LEU A 362 20.94 -21.25 -1.19
CA LEU A 362 21.41 -19.97 -0.65
C LEU A 362 22.51 -20.24 0.37
N GLY A 363 23.77 -19.97 -0.02
CA GLY A 363 24.84 -19.88 0.96
C GLY A 363 24.42 -18.83 1.99
N GLY A 364 24.31 -19.22 3.26
CA GLY A 364 24.07 -18.29 4.35
C GLY A 364 25.21 -17.27 4.38
N VAL A 365 24.82 -16.00 4.28
CA VAL A 365 25.69 -14.86 4.57
C VAL A 365 25.10 -14.14 5.79
#